data_40a35f1ff3d5b1c1dad048dabf8de37e
#
_entry.id   40a35f1ff3d5b1c1dad048dabf8de37e
#
_cell.length_a   1.000
_cell.length_b   1.000
_cell.length_c   1.000
_cell.angle_alpha   90.00
_cell.angle_beta   90.00
_cell.angle_gamma   90.00
#
_symmetry.space_group_name_H-M   'P 1'
#
loop_
_entity.id
_entity.type
_entity.pdbx_description
1 polymer ?
#
loop_
_entity_poly.entity_id
_entity_poly.type
_entity_poly.pdbx_seq_one_letter_code
_entity_poly.pdbx_strand_id
1 'polypeptide(L)'
;MPAPLLVDNAEIARVLLSNSIISFVMNLCKEAQTVILSIGGQDLNNTVLTDAGEYSSSTYKNVLNSTAVGDIAGSFFDIHGNEIIGDITSRIISISIEEIKKKQKRIGIAVGEYKSRAILGALRRKIVNKLYTDELTARAVLGELTSMNNPKSKTN
;
A
#
# COMPACT_ATOMS: atom_id res chain seq x y z
N MET A 1 -10.97 10.21 9.24
CA MET A 1 -12.16 9.33 9.31
C MET A 1 -12.23 8.76 10.72
N PRO A 2 -13.37 8.81 11.42
CA PRO A 2 -13.46 8.29 12.79
C PRO A 2 -13.69 6.76 12.80
N ALA A 3 -12.73 6.02 12.27
CA ALA A 3 -12.72 4.56 12.25
C ALA A 3 -11.26 4.06 12.24
N PRO A 4 -10.97 2.93 12.88
CA PRO A 4 -9.67 2.28 12.77
C PRO A 4 -9.45 1.80 11.33
N LEU A 5 -8.18 1.71 10.90
CA LEU A 5 -7.83 1.20 9.57
C LEU A 5 -8.11 -0.31 9.48
N LEU A 6 -7.81 -1.06 10.53
CA LEU A 6 -8.01 -2.50 10.63
C LEU A 6 -8.93 -2.82 11.80
N VAL A 7 -9.87 -3.74 11.60
CA VAL A 7 -10.77 -4.28 12.63
C VAL A 7 -10.58 -5.79 12.80
N ASP A 8 -11.16 -6.34 13.89
CA ASP A 8 -10.95 -7.74 14.27
C ASP A 8 -11.53 -8.75 13.28
N ASN A 9 -12.61 -8.40 12.58
CA ASN A 9 -13.23 -9.28 11.59
C ASN A 9 -13.98 -8.50 10.51
N ALA A 10 -14.32 -9.19 9.43
CA ALA A 10 -15.01 -8.62 8.26
C ALA A 10 -16.43 -8.10 8.57
N GLU A 11 -17.12 -8.67 9.57
CA GLU A 11 -18.45 -8.22 9.94
C GLU A 11 -18.40 -6.84 10.57
N ILE A 12 -17.45 -6.59 11.47
CA ILE A 12 -17.23 -5.27 12.07
C ILE A 12 -16.89 -4.26 10.97
N ALA A 13 -16.02 -4.61 10.00
CA ALA A 13 -15.71 -3.74 8.87
C ALA A 13 -16.98 -3.36 8.10
N ARG A 14 -17.81 -4.35 7.77
CA ARG A 14 -19.07 -4.13 7.03
C ARG A 14 -20.03 -3.22 7.80
N VAL A 15 -20.20 -3.45 9.11
CA VAL A 15 -21.08 -2.62 9.95
C VAL A 15 -20.55 -1.18 10.01
N LEU A 16 -19.26 -0.98 10.23
CA LEU A 16 -18.68 0.37 10.26
C LEU A 16 -18.78 1.07 8.91
N LEU A 17 -18.55 0.40 7.81
CA LEU A 17 -18.70 0.97 6.47
C LEU A 17 -20.16 1.35 6.14
N SER A 18 -21.15 0.74 6.80
CA SER A 18 -22.57 1.11 6.68
C SER A 18 -22.98 2.29 7.58
N ASN A 19 -22.12 2.70 8.52
CA ASN A 19 -22.37 3.86 9.37
C ASN A 19 -22.43 5.14 8.52
N SER A 20 -23.41 6.01 8.76
CA SER A 20 -23.67 7.20 7.94
C SER A 20 -22.48 8.15 7.85
N ILE A 21 -21.75 8.37 8.96
CA ILE A 21 -20.59 9.26 9.00
C ILE A 21 -19.42 8.67 8.22
N ILE A 22 -19.13 7.38 8.43
CA ILE A 22 -18.03 6.67 7.72
C ILE A 22 -18.35 6.57 6.24
N SER A 23 -19.56 6.16 5.89
CA SER A 23 -20.04 6.07 4.50
C SER A 23 -19.94 7.43 3.79
N PHE A 24 -20.33 8.53 4.45
CA PHE A 24 -20.18 9.88 3.90
C PHE A 24 -18.71 10.19 3.55
N VAL A 25 -17.77 9.94 4.47
CA VAL A 25 -16.33 10.17 4.21
C VAL A 25 -15.82 9.27 3.10
N MET A 26 -16.23 8.00 3.07
CA MET A 26 -15.83 7.07 2.00
C MET A 26 -16.35 7.52 0.63
N ASN A 27 -17.56 8.08 0.57
CA ASN A 27 -18.10 8.64 -0.67
C ASN A 27 -17.31 9.88 -1.13
N LEU A 28 -16.96 10.80 -0.21
CA LEU A 28 -16.05 11.92 -0.54
C LEU A 28 -14.71 11.42 -1.09
N CYS A 29 -14.14 10.37 -0.49
CA CYS A 29 -12.92 9.75 -1.02
C CYS A 29 -13.13 9.18 -2.44
N LYS A 30 -14.29 8.59 -2.73
CA LYS A 30 -14.60 8.07 -4.06
C LYS A 30 -14.80 9.18 -5.10
N GLU A 31 -15.36 10.31 -4.73
CA GLU A 31 -15.61 11.46 -5.62
C GLU A 31 -14.35 12.30 -5.88
N ALA A 32 -13.39 12.28 -4.96
CA ALA A 32 -12.15 13.03 -5.09
C ALA A 32 -11.41 12.66 -6.39
N GLN A 33 -10.97 13.64 -7.15
CA GLN A 33 -10.20 13.44 -8.39
C GLN A 33 -8.69 13.34 -8.16
N THR A 34 -8.24 13.80 -7.00
CA THR A 34 -6.83 13.79 -6.61
C THR A 34 -6.68 13.07 -5.28
N VAL A 35 -5.72 12.16 -5.21
CA VAL A 35 -5.31 11.54 -3.95
C VAL A 35 -3.81 11.72 -3.74
N ILE A 36 -3.43 11.92 -2.49
CA ILE A 36 -2.03 11.95 -2.03
C ILE A 36 -1.88 10.81 -1.03
N LEU A 37 -0.93 9.94 -1.28
CA LEU A 37 -0.78 8.66 -0.59
C LEU A 37 0.68 8.45 -0.21
N SER A 38 0.93 7.90 0.97
CA SER A 38 2.21 7.30 1.30
C SER A 38 2.31 5.90 0.67
N ILE A 39 3.54 5.47 0.34
CA ILE A 39 3.84 4.09 -0.03
C ILE A 39 4.60 3.47 1.13
N GLY A 40 4.02 2.45 1.76
CA GLY A 40 4.64 1.64 2.80
C GLY A 40 5.56 0.59 2.20
N GLY A 41 6.72 0.35 2.85
CA GLY A 41 7.63 -0.76 2.51
C GLY A 41 7.46 -1.92 3.48
N GLN A 42 8.12 -3.04 3.20
CA GLN A 42 8.11 -4.25 4.03
C GLN A 42 9.21 -4.25 5.09
N ASP A 43 9.42 -3.20 5.83
CA ASP A 43 10.37 -3.20 6.93
C ASP A 43 9.62 -3.19 8.27
N LEU A 44 9.72 -4.29 9.02
CA LEU A 44 9.12 -4.42 10.36
C LEU A 44 9.59 -3.33 11.34
N ASN A 45 10.81 -2.82 11.13
CA ASN A 45 11.39 -1.82 12.01
C ASN A 45 10.99 -0.39 11.63
N ASN A 46 10.37 -0.21 10.46
CA ASN A 46 10.02 1.11 9.90
C ASN A 46 8.57 1.14 9.38
N THR A 47 7.66 0.35 9.97
CA THR A 47 6.26 0.38 9.58
C THR A 47 5.41 1.12 10.61
N VAL A 48 4.77 2.19 10.16
CA VAL A 48 3.81 2.97 10.97
C VAL A 48 2.61 2.11 11.41
N LEU A 49 2.29 1.06 10.66
CA LEU A 49 1.14 0.19 10.95
C LEU A 49 1.34 -0.64 12.22
N THR A 50 2.55 -1.14 12.47
CA THR A 50 2.87 -1.86 13.72
C THR A 50 3.05 -0.91 14.90
N ASP A 51 3.66 0.25 14.69
CA ASP A 51 3.88 1.25 15.73
C ASP A 51 2.57 1.87 16.21
N ALA A 52 1.62 2.04 15.31
CA ALA A 52 0.27 2.51 15.64
C ALA A 52 -0.62 1.45 16.30
N GLY A 53 -0.13 0.20 16.46
CA GLY A 53 -0.92 -0.90 16.98
C GLY A 53 -2.02 -1.39 16.03
N GLU A 54 -2.03 -0.92 14.79
CA GLU A 54 -3.04 -1.25 13.77
C GLU A 54 -2.97 -2.73 13.36
N TYR A 55 -1.74 -3.33 13.40
CA TYR A 55 -1.53 -4.75 13.11
C TYR A 55 -0.80 -5.45 14.25
N SER A 56 -1.31 -6.59 14.69
CA SER A 56 -0.53 -7.48 15.55
C SER A 56 0.70 -7.96 14.78
N SER A 57 1.81 -8.17 15.48
CA SER A 57 3.04 -8.67 14.86
C SER A 57 2.84 -9.99 14.10
N SER A 58 1.92 -10.85 14.52
CA SER A 58 1.56 -12.09 13.84
C SER A 58 0.81 -11.85 12.52
N THR A 59 -0.16 -10.95 12.51
CA THR A 59 -0.90 -10.57 11.29
C THR A 59 0.05 -9.98 10.24
N TYR A 60 0.94 -9.08 10.67
CA TYR A 60 1.91 -8.46 9.76
C TYR A 60 2.94 -9.49 9.24
N LYS A 61 3.42 -10.42 10.10
CA LYS A 61 4.29 -11.51 9.67
C LYS A 61 3.67 -12.39 8.60
N ASN A 62 2.36 -12.68 8.69
CA ASN A 62 1.67 -13.45 7.65
C ASN A 62 1.65 -12.71 6.31
N VAL A 63 1.50 -11.39 6.32
CA VAL A 63 1.60 -10.58 5.09
C VAL A 63 3.03 -10.55 4.56
N LEU A 64 4.04 -10.41 5.42
CA LEU A 64 5.45 -10.43 5.04
C LEU A 64 5.90 -11.78 4.46
N ASN A 65 5.34 -12.89 4.95
CA ASN A 65 5.60 -14.23 4.42
C ASN A 65 4.89 -14.46 3.07
N SER A 66 4.07 -13.50 2.60
CA SER A 66 3.48 -13.50 1.28
C SER A 66 4.43 -12.86 0.25
N THR A 67 3.97 -12.69 -0.98
CA THR A 67 4.69 -12.00 -2.05
C THR A 67 4.57 -10.47 -1.99
N ALA A 68 3.95 -9.91 -0.94
CA ALA A 68 3.79 -8.47 -0.77
C ALA A 68 5.15 -7.78 -0.76
N VAL A 69 5.24 -6.59 -1.32
CA VAL A 69 6.45 -5.73 -1.28
C VAL A 69 6.19 -4.40 -0.58
N GLY A 70 4.93 -4.08 -0.33
CA GLY A 70 4.52 -2.86 0.34
C GLY A 70 3.01 -2.72 0.40
N ASP A 71 2.56 -1.56 0.89
CA ASP A 71 1.15 -1.22 0.99
C ASP A 71 0.86 0.22 0.55
N ILE A 72 -0.38 0.48 0.21
CA ILE A 72 -0.97 1.81 0.02
C ILE A 72 -2.34 1.80 0.67
N ALA A 73 -2.58 2.74 1.58
CA ALA A 73 -3.84 2.87 2.31
C ALA A 73 -4.27 1.56 3.00
N GLY A 74 -3.30 0.74 3.47
CA GLY A 74 -3.51 -0.56 4.10
C GLY A 74 -3.70 -1.72 3.12
N SER A 75 -3.87 -1.48 1.83
CA SER A 75 -3.92 -2.54 0.80
C SER A 75 -2.51 -2.97 0.42
N PHE A 76 -2.18 -4.24 0.66
CA PHE A 76 -0.88 -4.83 0.32
C PHE A 76 -0.82 -5.26 -1.14
N PHE A 77 0.36 -5.17 -1.75
CA PHE A 77 0.55 -5.55 -3.16
C PHE A 77 1.94 -6.17 -3.41
N ASP A 78 2.02 -6.96 -4.48
CA ASP A 78 3.26 -7.60 -4.94
C ASP A 78 4.12 -6.66 -5.79
N ILE A 79 5.30 -7.14 -6.22
CA ILE A 79 6.25 -6.39 -7.06
C ILE A 79 5.69 -6.00 -8.44
N HIS A 80 4.60 -6.60 -8.88
CA HIS A 80 3.88 -6.26 -10.10
C HIS A 80 2.73 -5.28 -9.84
N GLY A 81 2.48 -4.96 -8.54
CA GLY A 81 1.40 -4.10 -8.08
C GLY A 81 0.04 -4.78 -8.05
N ASN A 82 -0.01 -6.11 -8.09
CA ASN A 82 -1.25 -6.86 -7.88
C ASN A 82 -1.57 -6.88 -6.39
N GLU A 83 -2.82 -6.57 -6.05
CA GLU A 83 -3.27 -6.58 -4.65
C GLU A 83 -3.23 -8.00 -4.07
N ILE A 84 -2.74 -8.12 -2.85
CA ILE A 84 -2.72 -9.38 -2.09
C ILE A 84 -4.07 -9.49 -1.38
N ILE A 85 -4.90 -10.38 -1.88
CA ILE A 85 -6.23 -10.64 -1.31
C ILE A 85 -6.12 -11.74 -0.26
N GLY A 86 -6.71 -11.50 0.92
CA GLY A 86 -6.70 -12.43 2.02
C GLY A 86 -7.65 -12.00 3.14
N ASP A 87 -7.63 -12.71 4.28
CA ASP A 87 -8.47 -12.38 5.44
C ASP A 87 -8.32 -10.92 5.86
N ILE A 88 -7.08 -10.41 5.88
CA ILE A 88 -6.79 -9.04 6.26
C ILE A 88 -7.50 -8.01 5.37
N THR A 89 -7.65 -8.26 4.08
CA THR A 89 -8.26 -7.34 3.12
C THR A 89 -9.73 -7.07 3.45
N SER A 90 -10.44 -8.08 3.94
CA SER A 90 -11.85 -7.98 4.32
C SER A 90 -12.09 -7.16 5.60
N ARG A 91 -11.03 -6.89 6.35
CA ARG A 91 -11.03 -6.22 7.66
C ARG A 91 -10.54 -4.78 7.61
N ILE A 92 -10.11 -4.32 6.42
CA ILE A 92 -9.58 -2.96 6.20
C ILE A 92 -10.71 -1.99 5.90
N ILE A 93 -10.69 -0.84 6.60
CA ILE A 93 -11.61 0.29 6.38
C ILE A 93 -10.84 1.38 5.66
N SER A 94 -10.75 1.26 4.35
CA SER A 94 -10.05 2.21 3.49
C SER A 94 -10.59 2.20 2.07
N ILE A 95 -10.11 3.14 1.24
CA ILE A 95 -10.36 3.15 -0.20
C ILE A 95 -9.51 2.05 -0.86
N SER A 96 -10.11 1.24 -1.72
CA SER A 96 -9.40 0.17 -2.42
C SER A 96 -8.41 0.69 -3.48
N ILE A 97 -7.43 -0.15 -3.86
CA ILE A 97 -6.50 0.16 -4.96
C ILE A 97 -7.27 0.46 -6.26
N GLU A 98 -8.33 -0.29 -6.56
CA GLU A 98 -9.11 -0.06 -7.77
C GLU A 98 -9.84 1.29 -7.76
N GLU A 99 -10.35 1.75 -6.61
CA GLU A 99 -10.92 3.09 -6.48
C GLU A 99 -9.84 4.19 -6.57
N ILE A 100 -8.65 3.95 -6.02
CA ILE A 100 -7.49 4.85 -6.18
C ILE A 100 -7.15 4.99 -7.67
N LYS A 101 -7.08 3.92 -8.43
CA LYS A 101 -6.73 3.91 -9.86
C LYS A 101 -7.70 4.68 -10.75
N LYS A 102 -8.96 4.85 -10.34
CA LYS A 102 -9.95 5.68 -11.06
C LYS A 102 -9.66 7.18 -10.98
N LYS A 103 -8.81 7.63 -10.05
CA LYS A 103 -8.52 9.04 -9.86
C LYS A 103 -7.60 9.59 -10.94
N GLN A 104 -7.81 10.85 -11.33
CA GLN A 104 -6.98 11.50 -12.35
C GLN A 104 -5.54 11.74 -11.85
N LYS A 105 -5.40 12.24 -10.62
CA LYS A 105 -4.11 12.52 -10.00
C LYS A 105 -3.91 11.60 -8.79
N ARG A 106 -2.93 10.73 -8.89
CA ARG A 106 -2.56 9.75 -7.87
C ARG A 106 -1.10 10.01 -7.50
N ILE A 107 -0.91 10.76 -6.43
CA ILE A 107 0.39 11.24 -5.99
C ILE A 107 0.88 10.31 -4.89
N GLY A 108 1.99 9.60 -5.15
CA GLY A 108 2.71 8.83 -4.16
C GLY A 108 3.84 9.68 -3.56
N ILE A 109 3.97 9.65 -2.24
CA ILE A 109 5.09 10.25 -1.51
C ILE A 109 5.78 9.13 -0.74
N ALA A 110 7.06 8.88 -1.02
CA ALA A 110 7.83 7.84 -0.35
C ALA A 110 9.32 8.17 -0.37
N VAL A 111 9.97 8.02 0.78
CA VAL A 111 11.41 8.23 0.98
C VAL A 111 11.98 7.04 1.72
N GLY A 112 13.17 6.59 1.32
CA GLY A 112 13.90 5.46 1.90
C GLY A 112 14.13 4.35 0.89
N GLU A 113 15.40 3.94 0.73
CA GLU A 113 15.83 2.91 -0.23
C GLU A 113 15.14 1.55 0.00
N TYR A 114 14.82 1.22 1.27
CA TYR A 114 14.08 0.01 1.64
C TYR A 114 12.67 -0.06 1.04
N LYS A 115 12.13 1.07 0.55
CA LYS A 115 10.83 1.17 -0.14
C LYS A 115 10.93 0.95 -1.66
N SER A 116 12.13 0.77 -2.21
CA SER A 116 12.37 0.71 -3.67
C SER A 116 11.46 -0.30 -4.36
N ARG A 117 11.31 -1.50 -3.80
CA ARG A 117 10.45 -2.56 -4.35
C ARG A 117 8.97 -2.20 -4.29
N ALA A 118 8.51 -1.60 -3.17
CA ALA A 118 7.14 -1.13 -3.03
C ALA A 118 6.82 -0.02 -4.04
N ILE A 119 7.71 0.96 -4.17
CA ILE A 119 7.59 2.04 -5.15
C ILE A 119 7.52 1.46 -6.57
N LEU A 120 8.40 0.51 -6.91
CA LEU A 120 8.41 -0.13 -8.23
C LEU A 120 7.09 -0.86 -8.52
N GLY A 121 6.55 -1.62 -7.57
CA GLY A 121 5.25 -2.29 -7.70
C GLY A 121 4.10 -1.30 -7.93
N ALA A 122 4.05 -0.23 -7.12
CA ALA A 122 3.03 0.81 -7.24
C ALA A 122 3.06 1.53 -8.61
N LEU A 123 4.27 1.80 -9.16
CA LEU A 123 4.45 2.41 -10.48
C LEU A 123 4.07 1.45 -11.61
N ARG A 124 4.48 0.19 -11.55
CA ARG A 124 4.18 -0.83 -12.58
C ARG A 124 2.69 -1.00 -12.82
N ARG A 125 1.91 -1.09 -11.75
CA ARG A 125 0.44 -1.22 -11.84
C ARG A 125 -0.27 0.11 -12.01
N LYS A 126 0.49 1.22 -12.07
CA LYS A 126 -0.06 2.59 -12.14
C LYS A 126 -1.01 2.89 -10.96
N ILE A 127 -0.73 2.34 -9.77
CA ILE A 127 -1.47 2.72 -8.55
C ILE A 127 -1.26 4.21 -8.29
N VAL A 128 -0.03 4.70 -8.46
CA VAL A 128 0.29 6.12 -8.51
C VAL A 128 0.74 6.53 -9.91
N ASN A 129 0.50 7.77 -10.30
CA ASN A 129 0.94 8.34 -11.59
C ASN A 129 1.84 9.57 -11.44
N LYS A 130 2.09 10.00 -10.21
CA LYS A 130 3.13 10.94 -9.83
C LYS A 130 3.83 10.41 -8.59
N LEU A 131 5.15 10.53 -8.54
CA LEU A 131 5.96 10.13 -7.39
C LEU A 131 6.79 11.33 -6.94
N TYR A 132 6.76 11.60 -5.64
CA TYR A 132 7.70 12.49 -4.96
C TYR A 132 8.59 11.65 -4.05
N THR A 133 9.88 11.71 -4.31
CA THR A 133 10.89 10.93 -3.59
C THR A 133 12.23 11.67 -3.59
N ASP A 134 13.19 11.21 -2.80
CA ASP A 134 14.57 11.70 -2.83
C ASP A 134 15.42 10.97 -3.88
N GLU A 135 16.62 11.50 -4.13
CA GLU A 135 17.55 10.98 -5.15
C GLU A 135 18.00 9.55 -4.82
N LEU A 136 18.34 9.25 -3.55
CA LEU A 136 18.82 7.92 -3.16
C LEU A 136 17.76 6.87 -3.37
N THR A 137 16.54 7.15 -2.95
CA THR A 137 15.39 6.28 -3.18
C THR A 137 15.11 6.08 -4.67
N ALA A 138 15.17 7.15 -5.47
CA ALA A 138 14.96 7.06 -6.92
C ALA A 138 16.01 6.17 -7.58
N ARG A 139 17.29 6.31 -7.20
CA ARG A 139 18.38 5.44 -7.69
C ARG A 139 18.17 3.98 -7.30
N ALA A 140 17.72 3.71 -6.06
CA ALA A 140 17.41 2.35 -5.62
C ALA A 140 16.27 1.73 -6.45
N VAL A 141 15.21 2.49 -6.76
CA VAL A 141 14.11 2.02 -7.63
C VAL A 141 14.61 1.67 -9.04
N LEU A 142 15.48 2.49 -9.63
CA LEU A 142 16.09 2.21 -10.94
C LEU A 142 16.99 0.98 -10.89
N GLY A 143 17.73 0.76 -9.80
CA GLY A 143 18.54 -0.43 -9.56
C GLY A 143 17.69 -1.72 -9.52
N GLU A 144 16.55 -1.69 -8.82
CA GLU A 144 15.60 -2.82 -8.79
C GLU A 144 15.06 -3.13 -10.19
N LEU A 145 14.68 -2.11 -10.95
CA LEU A 145 14.17 -2.27 -12.32
C LEU A 145 15.21 -2.92 -13.23
N THR A 146 16.48 -2.48 -13.15
CA THR A 146 17.58 -3.02 -13.96
C THR A 146 17.90 -4.46 -13.60
N SER A 147 17.96 -4.80 -12.31
CA SER A 147 18.23 -6.15 -11.81
C SER A 147 17.16 -7.16 -12.26
N MET A 148 15.91 -6.76 -12.32
CA MET A 148 14.82 -7.62 -12.76
C MET A 148 14.78 -7.82 -14.27
N ASN A 149 15.25 -6.83 -15.04
CA ASN A 149 15.35 -6.93 -16.50
C ASN A 149 16.59 -7.71 -16.95
N ASN A 150 17.57 -7.91 -16.07
CA ASN A 150 18.82 -8.59 -16.38
C ASN A 150 19.18 -9.64 -15.30
N PRO A 151 18.44 -10.78 -15.23
CA PRO A 151 18.58 -11.76 -14.15
C PRO A 151 19.95 -12.51 -14.14
N LYS A 152 20.79 -12.33 -15.16
CA LYS A 152 22.09 -13.03 -15.31
C LYS A 152 23.25 -12.42 -14.52
N SER A 153 23.07 -11.32 -13.76
CA SER A 153 24.18 -10.66 -13.04
C SER A 153 24.35 -11.10 -11.57
N LYS A 154 23.62 -12.11 -11.10
CA LYS A 154 23.69 -12.61 -9.71
C LYS A 154 24.42 -13.97 -9.58
N THR A 155 25.23 -14.36 -10.55
CA THR A 155 26.08 -15.58 -10.44
C THR A 155 27.53 -15.14 -10.53
N ASN A 156 28.09 -14.75 -9.39
CA ASN A 156 29.52 -14.92 -9.03
C ASN A 156 29.63 -14.83 -7.51
#